data_73f9c50bd2d6edf42e8975c65bda4de7
#
_entry.id   73f9c50bd2d6edf42e8975c65bda4de7
#
_cell.length_a   1.000
_cell.length_b   1.000
_cell.length_c   1.000
_cell.angle_alpha   90.00
_cell.angle_beta   90.00
_cell.angle_gamma   90.00
#
_symmetry.space_group_name_H-M   'P 1'
#
loop_
_entity.id
_entity.type
_entity.pdbx_description
1 polymer ?
#
loop_
_entity_poly.entity_id
_entity_poly.type
_entity_poly.pdbx_seq_one_letter_code
_entity_poly.pdbx_strand_id
1 'polypeptide(L)'
;MLDWIQVDPRDNVATLLQDAPMGQGVGDGRLVATQDVPRGHKIALAPIPAGEAVIKFGFPIGCATTDIAPGQHVHSHNLATALTGDHAYCRDPAPLPSP
;
A
#
# COMPACT_ATOMS: atom_id res chain seq x y z
N MET A 1 12.96 -4.03 16.87
CA MET A 1 13.65 -4.07 15.60
C MET A 1 12.75 -3.57 14.49
N LEU A 2 13.28 -2.79 13.58
CA LEU A 2 12.48 -2.23 12.52
C LEU A 2 12.26 -3.28 11.45
N ASP A 3 11.04 -3.59 11.13
CA ASP A 3 10.72 -4.59 10.11
C ASP A 3 9.99 -3.99 8.92
N TRP A 4 9.67 -2.71 8.95
CA TRP A 4 9.09 -2.02 7.81
C TRP A 4 9.54 -0.56 7.76
N ILE A 5 9.35 0.08 6.62
CA ILE A 5 9.60 1.51 6.46
C ILE A 5 8.30 2.19 6.08
N GLN A 6 7.85 3.11 6.93
CA GLN A 6 6.77 4.03 6.62
C GLN A 6 7.31 5.42 6.91
N VAL A 7 7.39 6.28 5.94
CA VAL A 7 8.05 7.56 6.08
C VAL A 7 7.07 8.69 6.40
N ASP A 8 5.89 8.63 5.84
CA ASP A 8 4.93 9.73 5.94
C ASP A 8 3.64 9.18 6.54
N PRO A 9 2.98 9.93 7.44
CA PRO A 9 1.73 9.43 8.03
C PRO A 9 0.62 9.22 7.00
N ARG A 10 0.74 9.80 5.82
CA ARG A 10 -0.26 9.57 4.77
C ARG A 10 -0.01 8.29 4.00
N ASP A 11 1.10 7.61 4.21
CA ASP A 11 1.38 6.37 3.50
C ASP A 11 0.35 5.33 3.84
N ASN A 12 -0.20 4.67 2.84
CA ASN A 12 -1.12 3.56 3.06
C ASN A 12 -0.46 2.22 2.77
N VAL A 13 0.84 2.22 2.48
CA VAL A 13 1.65 1.02 2.39
C VAL A 13 2.97 1.25 3.11
N ALA A 14 3.59 0.17 3.52
CA ALA A 14 4.94 0.21 4.07
C ALA A 14 5.79 -0.81 3.33
N THR A 15 7.07 -0.54 3.21
CA THR A 15 8.00 -1.47 2.56
C THR A 15 8.59 -2.37 3.63
N LEU A 16 8.55 -3.68 3.42
CA LEU A 16 9.06 -4.61 4.41
C LEU A 16 10.56 -4.74 4.31
N LEU A 17 11.19 -4.83 5.47
CA LEU A 17 12.63 -5.04 5.56
C LEU A 17 12.99 -6.51 5.80
N GLN A 18 11.98 -7.34 5.99
CA GLN A 18 12.13 -8.77 6.17
C GLN A 18 10.93 -9.45 5.54
N ASP A 19 11.08 -10.71 5.19
CA ASP A 19 9.95 -11.48 4.69
C ASP A 19 8.86 -11.56 5.77
N ALA A 20 7.63 -11.44 5.36
CA ALA A 20 6.49 -11.61 6.27
C ALA A 20 5.57 -12.66 5.70
N PRO A 21 5.71 -13.90 6.15
CA PRO A 21 4.77 -14.94 5.73
C PRO A 21 3.39 -14.66 6.30
N MET A 22 2.39 -15.21 5.65
CA MET A 22 1.02 -15.05 6.11
C MET A 22 0.92 -15.38 7.60
N GLY A 23 0.29 -14.51 8.35
CA GLY A 23 0.14 -14.67 9.80
C GLY A 23 1.21 -13.95 10.61
N GLN A 24 2.24 -13.44 9.95
CA GLN A 24 3.33 -12.77 10.66
C GLN A 24 2.90 -11.36 11.07
N GLY A 25 3.16 -11.01 12.33
CA GLY A 25 2.95 -9.65 12.78
C GLY A 25 4.07 -8.75 12.33
N VAL A 26 3.75 -7.57 11.88
CA VAL A 26 4.72 -6.58 11.44
C VAL A 26 4.38 -5.23 12.07
N GLY A 27 5.32 -4.32 12.04
CA GLY A 27 5.11 -2.99 12.63
C GLY A 27 4.90 -3.07 14.12
N ASP A 28 5.72 -3.87 14.80
CA ASP A 28 5.60 -4.12 16.24
C ASP A 28 4.26 -4.76 16.58
N GLY A 29 3.79 -5.61 15.69
CA GLY A 29 2.54 -6.34 15.93
C GLY A 29 1.29 -5.56 15.63
N ARG A 30 1.40 -4.37 15.08
CA ARG A 30 0.22 -3.58 14.79
C ARG A 30 -0.57 -4.11 13.61
N LEU A 31 0.06 -4.91 12.76
CA LEU A 31 -0.56 -5.38 11.55
C LEU A 31 -0.15 -6.84 11.35
N VAL A 32 -1.03 -7.65 10.83
CA VAL A 32 -0.74 -9.04 10.55
C VAL A 32 -0.80 -9.24 9.05
N ALA A 33 0.24 -9.84 8.48
CA ALA A 33 0.25 -10.14 7.07
C ALA A 33 -0.83 -11.17 6.76
N THR A 34 -1.70 -10.87 5.81
CA THR A 34 -2.75 -11.79 5.41
C THR A 34 -2.35 -12.61 4.20
N GLN A 35 -1.19 -12.33 3.66
CA GLN A 35 -0.59 -13.04 2.55
C GLN A 35 0.91 -13.04 2.78
N ASP A 36 1.64 -13.85 2.05
CA ASP A 36 3.09 -13.80 2.11
C ASP A 36 3.55 -12.52 1.44
N VAL A 37 4.35 -11.74 2.13
CA VAL A 37 4.88 -10.50 1.58
C VAL A 37 6.40 -10.57 1.66
N PRO A 38 7.09 -10.67 0.54
CA PRO A 38 8.55 -10.78 0.55
C PRO A 38 9.23 -9.48 0.98
N ARG A 39 10.42 -9.61 1.48
CA ARG A 39 11.24 -8.45 1.80
C ARG A 39 11.39 -7.54 0.58
N GLY A 40 11.32 -6.27 0.78
CA GLY A 40 11.40 -5.28 -0.28
C GLY A 40 10.08 -4.98 -0.95
N HIS A 41 9.07 -5.77 -0.67
CA HIS A 41 7.74 -5.52 -1.21
C HIS A 41 6.89 -4.74 -0.21
N LYS A 42 5.75 -4.28 -0.65
CA LYS A 42 4.89 -3.41 0.15
C LYS A 42 3.76 -4.21 0.77
N ILE A 43 3.39 -3.81 1.96
CA ILE A 43 2.22 -4.35 2.65
C ILE A 43 1.22 -3.21 2.86
N ALA A 44 -0.05 -3.47 2.68
CA ALA A 44 -1.07 -2.44 2.88
C ALA A 44 -1.28 -2.17 4.36
N LEU A 45 -1.30 -0.91 4.73
CA LEU A 45 -1.49 -0.48 6.12
C LEU A 45 -2.96 -0.20 6.42
N ALA A 46 -3.74 0.03 5.39
CA ALA A 46 -5.15 0.42 5.51
C ALA A 46 -5.88 -0.08 4.29
N PRO A 47 -7.20 -0.07 4.30
CA PRO A 47 -7.95 -0.48 3.10
C PRO A 47 -7.67 0.48 1.95
N ILE A 48 -7.42 -0.06 0.78
CA ILE A 48 -7.21 0.75 -0.42
C ILE A 48 -8.21 0.25 -1.46
N PRO A 49 -9.34 0.91 -1.62
CA PRO A 49 -10.33 0.47 -2.60
C PRO A 49 -9.80 0.58 -4.03
N ALA A 50 -10.32 -0.25 -4.89
CA ALA A 50 -9.93 -0.23 -6.30
C ALA A 50 -10.07 1.18 -6.86
N GLY A 51 -9.08 1.63 -7.60
CA GLY A 51 -9.07 2.95 -8.20
C GLY A 51 -8.48 4.03 -7.33
N GLU A 52 -8.22 3.75 -6.06
CA GLU A 52 -7.64 4.77 -5.18
C GLU A 52 -6.12 4.73 -5.23
N ALA A 53 -5.52 5.83 -4.86
CA ALA A 53 -4.08 5.97 -4.94
C ALA A 53 -3.37 5.18 -3.85
N VAL A 54 -2.28 4.54 -4.22
CA VAL A 54 -1.36 3.95 -3.26
C VAL A 54 -0.32 5.02 -2.95
N ILE A 55 -0.16 5.33 -1.67
CA ILE A 55 0.69 6.42 -1.21
C ILE A 55 1.92 5.86 -0.52
N LYS A 56 3.09 6.26 -0.99
CA LYS A 56 4.36 5.86 -0.40
C LYS A 56 5.24 7.09 -0.29
N PHE A 57 5.81 7.32 0.86
CA PHE A 57 6.66 8.48 1.14
C PHE A 57 5.89 9.78 0.88
N GLY A 58 4.61 9.74 1.13
CA GLY A 58 3.77 10.93 0.95
C GLY A 58 3.33 11.20 -0.47
N PHE A 59 3.70 10.34 -1.43
CA PHE A 59 3.38 10.57 -2.84
C PHE A 59 2.60 9.41 -3.40
N PRO A 60 1.68 9.67 -4.32
CA PRO A 60 0.99 8.59 -5.00
C PRO A 60 1.94 7.90 -5.97
N ILE A 61 2.02 6.60 -5.88
CA ILE A 61 2.90 5.82 -6.74
C ILE A 61 2.13 5.02 -7.78
N GLY A 62 0.82 5.03 -7.70
CA GLY A 62 -0.04 4.31 -8.63
C GLY A 62 -1.42 4.16 -8.05
N CYS A 63 -2.22 3.35 -8.68
CA CYS A 63 -3.60 3.10 -8.26
C CYS A 63 -3.81 1.63 -7.96
N ALA A 64 -4.61 1.35 -6.96
CA ALA A 64 -5.01 -0.03 -6.71
C ALA A 64 -5.90 -0.51 -7.86
N THR A 65 -5.63 -1.70 -8.36
CA THR A 65 -6.44 -2.25 -9.45
C THR A 65 -7.58 -3.10 -8.92
N THR A 66 -7.56 -3.41 -7.65
CA THR A 66 -8.62 -4.15 -6.98
C THR A 66 -8.65 -3.67 -5.55
N ASP A 67 -9.66 -4.04 -4.80
CA ASP A 67 -9.71 -3.67 -3.40
C ASP A 67 -8.56 -4.36 -2.66
N ILE A 68 -7.85 -3.63 -1.85
CA ILE A 68 -6.75 -4.15 -1.08
C ILE A 68 -7.08 -3.97 0.40
N ALA A 69 -6.98 -5.05 1.15
CA ALA A 69 -7.25 -5.01 2.59
C ALA A 69 -5.94 -4.83 3.35
N PRO A 70 -6.00 -4.31 4.59
CA PRO A 70 -4.79 -4.20 5.40
C PRO A 70 -4.12 -5.55 5.56
N GLY A 71 -2.81 -5.57 5.47
CA GLY A 71 -2.05 -6.81 5.60
C GLY A 71 -1.84 -7.55 4.30
N GLN A 72 -2.42 -7.07 3.20
CA GLN A 72 -2.21 -7.72 1.93
C GLN A 72 -0.94 -7.25 1.25
N HIS A 73 -0.40 -8.11 0.43
CA HIS A 73 0.78 -7.82 -0.40
C HIS A 73 0.38 -6.86 -1.51
N VAL A 74 1.11 -5.78 -1.64
CA VAL A 74 0.87 -4.79 -2.69
C VAL A 74 2.04 -4.84 -3.65
N HIS A 75 1.77 -5.23 -4.88
CA HIS A 75 2.81 -5.35 -5.88
C HIS A 75 2.16 -5.24 -7.26
N SER A 76 2.86 -5.62 -8.30
CA SER A 76 2.36 -5.40 -9.66
C SER A 76 1.04 -6.08 -9.96
N HIS A 77 0.65 -7.09 -9.17
CA HIS A 77 -0.62 -7.78 -9.41
C HIS A 77 -1.83 -6.96 -8.99
N ASN A 78 -1.66 -5.98 -8.11
CA ASN A 78 -2.79 -5.16 -7.64
C ASN A 78 -2.46 -3.68 -7.61
N LEU A 79 -1.35 -3.28 -8.17
CA LEU A 79 -0.94 -1.88 -8.22
C LEU A 79 -0.56 -1.54 -9.66
N ALA A 80 -1.25 -0.60 -10.24
CA ALA A 80 -0.90 -0.09 -11.55
C ALA A 80 -0.10 1.19 -11.35
N THR A 81 1.12 1.20 -11.85
CA THR A 81 1.97 2.36 -11.62
C THR A 81 1.58 3.47 -12.55
N ALA A 82 1.82 4.66 -12.11
CA ALA A 82 1.44 5.82 -12.86
C ALA A 82 2.61 6.37 -13.62
N LEU A 83 3.14 5.56 -14.50
CA LEU A 83 4.32 5.97 -15.17
C LEU A 83 4.10 6.72 -16.44
N THR A 84 2.91 6.72 -16.98
CA THR A 84 2.65 7.41 -18.19
C THR A 84 1.98 8.70 -17.88
N GLY A 85 1.89 9.52 -18.76
CA GLY A 85 1.30 10.80 -18.54
C GLY A 85 -0.14 10.82 -18.23
N ASP A 86 -0.82 9.72 -18.40
CA ASP A 86 -2.18 9.72 -18.11
C ASP A 86 -2.54 9.18 -16.85
N HIS A 87 -1.67 9.07 -16.02
CA HIS A 87 -1.85 8.45 -14.80
C HIS A 87 -2.81 9.06 -13.91
N ALA A 88 -3.45 10.02 -14.34
CA ALA A 88 -4.20 10.77 -13.47
C ALA A 88 -5.40 10.18 -12.98
N TYR A 89 -5.54 8.97 -12.99
CA TYR A 89 -6.81 8.46 -12.85
C TYR A 89 -7.07 7.70 -11.63
N CYS A 90 -6.19 7.79 -10.64
CA CYS A 90 -6.55 7.28 -9.34
C CYS A 90 -7.58 8.18 -8.75
N ARG A 91 -8.59 7.63 -8.16
CA ARG A 91 -9.51 8.43 -7.41
C ARG A 91 -8.85 8.92 -6.16
N ASP A 92 -9.19 10.10 -5.74
CA ASP A 92 -8.68 10.61 -4.51
C ASP A 92 -9.22 9.82 -3.38
N PRO A 93 -8.39 9.43 -2.47
CA PRO A 93 -8.84 8.69 -1.32
C PRO A 93 -9.79 9.48 -0.47
N ALA A 94 -9.68 10.74 -0.47
CA ALA A 94 -10.62 11.55 0.20
C ALA A 94 -11.38 12.21 -0.85
N PRO A 95 -12.49 11.75 -1.18
CA PRO A 95 -13.28 12.32 -2.18
C PRO A 95 -13.52 13.70 -1.84
N LEU A 96 -12.93 14.49 -2.51
CA LEU A 96 -13.13 15.79 -2.31
C LEU A 96 -14.49 16.09 -2.60
N PRO A 97 -15.12 16.79 -1.77
CA PRO A 97 -16.38 17.25 -2.03
C PRO A 97 -16.19 18.08 -3.19
N SER A 98 -16.40 17.61 -4.23
CA SER A 98 -16.36 18.39 -5.29
C SER A 98 -17.22 19.44 -5.16
N PRO A 99 -16.86 20.44 -5.50
CA PRO A 99 -17.74 21.53 -5.62
C PRO A 99 -18.83 21.20 -6.53
#